data_37f56791acb16c531a2da8097e432838
#
_entry.id   37f56791acb16c531a2da8097e432838
#
_cell.length_a   1.000
_cell.length_b   1.000
_cell.length_c   1.000
_cell.angle_alpha   90.00
_cell.angle_beta   90.00
_cell.angle_gamma   90.00
#
_symmetry.space_group_name_H-M   'P 1'
#
loop_
_entity.id
_entity.type
_entity.pdbx_description
1 polymer ?
#
loop_
_entity_poly.entity_id
_entity_poly.type
_entity_poly.pdbx_seq_one_letter_code
_entity_poly.pdbx_strand_id
1 'polypeptide(L)'
;EISACLVGSEMCIRDRLNYVDWKHASGSNFKAEYLYDELAKRKIPAVIMEPLLGGRLSNVPDHIVARLKQREPERSVASWAFRYAGSPQDVLTVLSGMTYMEHLQDNIRTYSPLVPLTEEETQYLYDTADLMMEYPTIPCNDCKYCMPCPYGIDIPAILIHYNKCVNEGNVPESSQDENYRKARRAFLVGYDRSVPKLRQADHCTGCNQCSPHCPQTIDIPKELHRIDKFVEQLKQETL
;
A
#
# COMPACT_ATOMS: atom_id res chain seq x y z
N GLU A 1 7.22 3.92 23.65
CA GLU A 1 7.87 2.81 22.91
C GLU A 1 9.20 3.20 22.27
N ILE A 2 9.40 4.45 21.84
CA ILE A 2 10.74 4.93 21.44
C ILE A 2 11.77 4.68 22.56
N SER A 3 11.37 4.81 23.81
CA SER A 3 12.28 4.58 24.94
C SER A 3 12.73 3.12 25.10
N ALA A 4 11.98 2.15 24.58
CA ALA A 4 12.38 0.74 24.61
C ALA A 4 13.36 0.39 23.46
N CYS A 5 13.37 1.16 22.38
CA CYS A 5 14.33 1.02 21.28
C CYS A 5 15.63 1.82 21.51
N LEU A 6 15.65 2.75 22.48
CA LEU A 6 16.79 3.62 22.80
C LEU A 6 17.66 3.09 23.94
N VAL A 7 17.79 1.78 24.11
CA VAL A 7 18.69 1.21 25.10
C VAL A 7 20.13 1.29 24.57
N GLY A 8 20.70 2.45 24.72
CA GLY A 8 22.10 2.60 25.12
C GLY A 8 23.19 2.44 24.09
N SER A 9 23.05 2.43 22.79
CA SER A 9 24.13 2.61 21.80
C SER A 9 23.70 2.57 20.34
N GLU A 10 22.40 2.71 20.07
CA GLU A 10 21.94 2.71 18.70
C GLU A 10 22.29 4.04 18.03
N MET A 11 23.13 3.97 16.98
CA MET A 11 23.54 5.14 16.22
C MET A 11 22.48 5.58 15.19
N CYS A 12 21.44 4.77 14.95
CA CYS A 12 20.33 5.10 14.05
C CYS A 12 19.07 4.31 14.41
N ILE A 13 17.90 4.82 14.00
CA ILE A 13 16.61 4.12 14.13
C ILE A 13 16.10 3.74 12.76
N ARG A 14 15.55 2.52 12.67
CA ARG A 14 14.90 2.01 11.46
C ARG A 14 13.39 2.22 11.56
N ASP A 15 12.81 2.98 10.63
CA ASP A 15 11.40 3.29 10.65
C ASP A 15 10.81 3.39 9.23
N ARG A 16 9.48 3.35 9.14
CA ARG A 16 8.74 3.50 7.89
C ARG A 16 8.56 4.96 7.55
N LEU A 17 8.78 5.30 6.28
CA LEU A 17 8.50 6.65 5.79
C LEU A 17 8.03 6.61 4.35
N ASN A 18 6.78 7.00 4.11
CA ASN A 18 6.23 7.29 2.80
C ASN A 18 5.15 8.37 2.90
N TYR A 19 4.82 9.03 1.80
CA TYR A 19 3.93 10.19 1.79
C TYR A 19 2.45 9.85 2.07
N VAL A 20 2.05 8.58 2.00
CA VAL A 20 0.69 8.14 2.37
C VAL A 20 0.57 7.93 3.87
N ASP A 21 1.47 7.14 4.46
CA ASP A 21 1.42 6.85 5.89
C ASP A 21 1.70 8.08 6.76
N TRP A 22 2.36 9.10 6.23
CA TRP A 22 2.59 10.36 6.96
C TRP A 22 1.30 10.99 7.47
N LYS A 23 0.26 11.04 6.60
CA LYS A 23 -1.06 11.61 6.94
C LYS A 23 -2.13 10.57 7.25
N HIS A 24 -2.05 9.40 6.60
CA HIS A 24 -3.10 8.38 6.59
C HIS A 24 -2.63 7.05 7.18
N ALA A 25 -1.75 7.09 8.20
CA ALA A 25 -1.28 5.88 8.85
C ALA A 25 -2.46 5.06 9.39
N SER A 26 -2.54 3.80 8.97
CA SER A 26 -3.51 2.84 9.50
C SER A 26 -2.96 2.19 10.77
N GLY A 27 -3.72 2.28 11.87
CA GLY A 27 -3.38 1.64 13.13
C GLY A 27 -2.84 2.59 14.20
N SER A 28 -2.76 2.10 15.44
CA SER A 28 -2.43 2.89 16.63
C SER A 28 -0.96 3.26 16.77
N ASN A 29 -0.07 2.79 15.89
CA ASN A 29 1.36 2.74 16.15
C ASN A 29 2.22 3.68 15.29
N PHE A 30 1.66 4.39 14.32
CA PHE A 30 2.49 5.13 13.36
C PHE A 30 2.09 6.61 13.27
N LYS A 31 2.65 7.40 14.18
CA LYS A 31 2.76 8.84 14.00
C LYS A 31 4.17 9.14 13.49
N ALA A 32 4.40 8.88 12.20
CA ALA A 32 5.71 9.09 11.57
C ALA A 32 6.22 10.52 11.82
N GLU A 33 5.36 11.53 11.65
CA GLU A 33 5.67 12.93 11.95
C GLU A 33 6.26 13.10 13.37
N TYR A 34 5.57 12.59 14.38
CA TYR A 34 6.06 12.67 15.77
C TYR A 34 7.41 11.95 15.96
N LEU A 35 7.59 10.77 15.36
CA LEU A 35 8.83 10.00 15.48
C LEU A 35 9.99 10.74 14.84
N TYR A 36 9.80 11.30 13.65
CA TYR A 36 10.83 12.07 12.95
C TYR A 36 11.20 13.36 13.68
N ASP A 37 10.23 14.08 14.23
CA ASP A 37 10.50 15.23 15.10
C ASP A 37 11.33 14.86 16.32
N GLU A 38 11.05 13.73 16.96
CA GLU A 38 11.80 13.27 18.11
C GLU A 38 13.21 12.79 17.75
N LEU A 39 13.39 12.17 16.57
CA LEU A 39 14.72 11.79 16.06
C LEU A 39 15.55 13.02 15.73
N ALA A 40 14.98 14.03 15.06
CA ALA A 40 15.64 15.27 14.72
C ALA A 40 16.09 16.04 15.98
N LYS A 41 15.23 16.17 17.01
CA LYS A 41 15.59 16.79 18.31
C LYS A 41 16.78 16.11 18.97
N ARG A 42 16.89 14.79 18.82
CA ARG A 42 17.96 13.98 19.43
C ARG A 42 19.17 13.78 18.53
N LYS A 43 19.12 14.29 17.28
CA LYS A 43 20.15 14.09 16.25
C LYS A 43 20.46 12.62 15.99
N ILE A 44 19.43 11.80 15.98
CA ILE A 44 19.51 10.37 15.69
C ILE A 44 19.14 10.16 14.22
N PRO A 45 20.06 9.67 13.37
CA PRO A 45 19.76 9.44 11.97
C PRO A 45 18.78 8.27 11.76
N ALA A 46 17.93 8.40 10.75
CA ALA A 46 16.95 7.40 10.39
C ALA A 46 17.39 6.52 9.23
N VAL A 47 17.10 5.21 9.32
CA VAL A 47 17.14 4.26 8.21
C VAL A 47 15.71 3.99 7.77
N ILE A 48 15.37 4.40 6.56
CA ILE A 48 13.99 4.34 6.07
C ILE A 48 13.65 2.96 5.54
N MET A 49 12.54 2.40 6.02
CA MET A 49 11.90 1.19 5.51
C MET A 49 10.60 1.54 4.78
N GLU A 50 10.15 0.63 3.92
CA GLU A 50 8.87 0.72 3.19
C GLU A 50 8.61 2.08 2.49
N PRO A 51 9.59 2.66 1.78
CA PRO A 51 9.38 3.91 1.06
C PRO A 51 8.28 3.80 0.01
N LEU A 52 8.04 2.59 -0.51
CA LEU A 52 7.01 2.27 -1.50
C LEU A 52 5.75 1.64 -0.91
N LEU A 53 5.57 1.67 0.41
CA LEU A 53 4.40 1.06 1.08
C LEU A 53 4.16 -0.38 0.60
N GLY A 54 5.20 -1.24 0.71
CA GLY A 54 5.16 -2.62 0.22
C GLY A 54 5.02 -2.75 -1.30
N GLY A 55 5.42 -1.75 -2.08
CA GLY A 55 5.32 -1.72 -3.53
C GLY A 55 4.05 -1.05 -4.07
N ARG A 56 3.08 -0.69 -3.23
CA ARG A 56 1.83 -0.03 -3.66
C ARG A 56 2.07 1.30 -4.36
N LEU A 57 3.08 2.06 -3.93
CA LEU A 57 3.40 3.37 -4.49
C LEU A 57 4.19 3.29 -5.81
N SER A 58 4.57 2.10 -6.25
CA SER A 58 5.09 1.87 -7.61
C SER A 58 4.02 1.40 -8.59
N ASN A 59 2.86 0.97 -8.08
CA ASN A 59 1.74 0.47 -8.87
C ASN A 59 0.44 1.13 -8.41
N VAL A 60 0.32 2.41 -8.69
CA VAL A 60 -0.84 3.24 -8.34
C VAL A 60 -1.86 3.26 -9.50
N PRO A 61 -3.13 3.65 -9.25
CA PRO A 61 -4.15 3.79 -10.29
C PRO A 61 -3.74 4.75 -11.43
N ASP A 62 -4.27 4.50 -12.65
CA ASP A 62 -3.91 5.25 -13.87
C ASP A 62 -4.07 6.78 -13.71
N HIS A 63 -5.12 7.24 -13.03
CA HIS A 63 -5.31 8.68 -12.80
C HIS A 63 -4.24 9.28 -11.88
N ILE A 64 -3.71 8.51 -10.93
CA ILE A 64 -2.57 8.92 -10.10
C ILE A 64 -1.28 8.88 -10.91
N VAL A 65 -1.09 7.85 -11.76
CA VAL A 65 0.03 7.82 -12.72
C VAL A 65 0.03 9.06 -13.60
N ALA A 66 -1.12 9.40 -14.20
CA ALA A 66 -1.27 10.57 -15.04
C ALA A 66 -0.94 11.86 -14.29
N ARG A 67 -1.44 12.01 -13.06
CA ARG A 67 -1.15 13.15 -12.18
C ARG A 67 0.35 13.31 -11.95
N LEU A 68 1.04 12.26 -11.50
CA LEU A 68 2.47 12.31 -11.20
C LEU A 68 3.31 12.55 -12.47
N LYS A 69 2.95 11.91 -13.59
CA LYS A 69 3.59 12.07 -14.90
C LYS A 69 3.36 13.44 -15.52
N GLN A 70 2.25 14.11 -15.22
CA GLN A 70 2.01 15.48 -15.69
C GLN A 70 3.07 16.45 -15.15
N ARG A 71 3.55 16.24 -13.95
CA ARG A 71 4.56 17.10 -13.32
C ARG A 71 6.00 16.71 -13.71
N GLU A 72 6.31 15.40 -13.74
CA GLU A 72 7.62 14.87 -14.15
C GLU A 72 7.45 13.68 -15.12
N PRO A 73 7.28 13.93 -16.43
CA PRO A 73 6.99 12.86 -17.42
C PRO A 73 8.06 11.77 -17.50
N GLU A 74 9.33 12.16 -17.37
CA GLU A 74 10.48 11.27 -17.55
C GLU A 74 10.80 10.42 -16.32
N ARG A 75 10.30 10.79 -15.13
CA ARG A 75 10.57 10.07 -13.89
C ARG A 75 9.54 8.97 -13.65
N SER A 76 9.97 7.89 -13.00
CA SER A 76 9.06 6.83 -12.59
C SER A 76 8.11 7.31 -11.49
N VAL A 77 6.97 6.64 -11.36
CA VAL A 77 6.04 6.88 -10.23
C VAL A 77 6.72 6.58 -8.89
N ALA A 78 7.54 5.51 -8.85
CA ALA A 78 8.28 5.12 -7.65
C ALA A 78 9.29 6.18 -7.20
N SER A 79 9.90 6.94 -8.14
CA SER A 79 10.90 7.96 -7.82
C SER A 79 10.35 9.07 -6.91
N TRP A 80 9.08 9.40 -7.01
CA TRP A 80 8.42 10.36 -6.12
C TRP A 80 8.44 9.91 -4.65
N ALA A 81 8.11 8.65 -4.42
CA ALA A 81 8.13 8.07 -3.07
C ALA A 81 9.57 7.93 -2.53
N PHE A 82 10.52 7.57 -3.38
CA PHE A 82 11.93 7.52 -2.99
C PHE A 82 12.49 8.92 -2.69
N ARG A 83 12.17 9.93 -3.49
CA ARG A 83 12.57 11.32 -3.21
C ARG A 83 11.95 11.79 -1.89
N TYR A 84 10.68 11.49 -1.65
CA TYR A 84 10.02 11.81 -0.38
C TYR A 84 10.75 11.19 0.81
N ALA A 85 11.04 9.90 0.72
CA ALA A 85 11.72 9.16 1.79
C ALA A 85 13.17 9.64 2.04
N GLY A 86 13.84 10.12 1.00
CA GLY A 86 15.23 10.63 1.10
C GLY A 86 15.33 12.13 1.40
N SER A 87 14.25 12.89 1.38
CA SER A 87 14.29 14.36 1.53
C SER A 87 14.60 14.87 2.95
N PRO A 88 14.17 14.22 4.05
CA PRO A 88 14.49 14.69 5.40
C PRO A 88 16.00 14.66 5.66
N GLN A 89 16.53 15.71 6.34
CA GLN A 89 17.96 15.89 6.55
C GLN A 89 18.64 14.79 7.38
N ASP A 90 17.90 14.19 8.29
CA ASP A 90 18.42 13.17 9.22
C ASP A 90 18.27 11.73 8.68
N VAL A 91 17.96 11.57 7.38
CA VAL A 91 17.91 10.25 6.73
C VAL A 91 19.32 9.80 6.35
N LEU A 92 19.77 8.71 6.98
CA LEU A 92 21.04 8.09 6.67
C LEU A 92 20.99 7.30 5.36
N THR A 93 19.94 6.52 5.18
CA THR A 93 19.73 5.70 3.97
C THR A 93 18.27 5.28 3.84
N VAL A 94 17.87 4.97 2.60
CA VAL A 94 16.55 4.44 2.27
C VAL A 94 16.69 3.03 1.73
N LEU A 95 16.01 2.07 2.35
CA LEU A 95 16.07 0.66 1.96
C LEU A 95 15.11 0.42 0.79
N SER A 96 15.56 -0.34 -0.19
CA SER A 96 14.76 -0.70 -1.37
C SER A 96 14.82 -2.19 -1.67
N GLY A 97 13.63 -2.82 -1.83
CA GLY A 97 13.49 -4.22 -2.26
C GLY A 97 13.53 -4.35 -3.78
N MET A 98 14.68 -4.10 -4.39
CA MET A 98 14.85 -4.19 -5.84
C MET A 98 14.87 -5.65 -6.30
N THR A 99 14.01 -5.99 -7.28
CA THR A 99 13.91 -7.34 -7.84
C THR A 99 14.49 -7.41 -9.26
N TYR A 100 14.41 -6.29 -10.01
CA TYR A 100 14.86 -6.21 -11.39
C TYR A 100 15.95 -5.15 -11.56
N MET A 101 16.76 -5.27 -12.61
CA MET A 101 17.83 -4.31 -12.93
C MET A 101 17.28 -2.90 -13.18
N GLU A 102 16.10 -2.80 -13.76
CA GLU A 102 15.41 -1.54 -14.03
C GLU A 102 15.11 -0.78 -12.72
N HIS A 103 14.75 -1.49 -11.64
CA HIS A 103 14.55 -0.87 -10.33
C HIS A 103 15.85 -0.27 -9.78
N LEU A 104 16.97 -0.98 -9.93
CA LEU A 104 18.29 -0.48 -9.51
C LEU A 104 18.67 0.77 -10.33
N GLN A 105 18.50 0.73 -11.64
CA GLN A 105 18.82 1.85 -12.51
C GLN A 105 17.98 3.09 -12.19
N ASP A 106 16.68 2.92 -11.93
CA ASP A 106 15.78 3.99 -11.57
C ASP A 106 16.13 4.59 -10.22
N ASN A 107 16.45 3.74 -9.23
CA ASN A 107 16.89 4.19 -7.91
C ASN A 107 18.23 4.95 -7.97
N ILE A 108 19.21 4.47 -8.74
CA ILE A 108 20.47 5.20 -8.96
C ILE A 108 20.19 6.55 -9.60
N ARG A 109 19.33 6.61 -10.63
CA ARG A 109 18.94 7.86 -11.27
C ARG A 109 18.26 8.83 -10.31
N THR A 110 17.52 8.32 -9.33
CA THR A 110 16.82 9.12 -8.33
C THR A 110 17.76 9.65 -7.24
N TYR A 111 18.77 8.84 -6.84
CA TYR A 111 19.65 9.18 -5.71
C TYR A 111 21.04 9.69 -6.13
N SER A 112 21.35 9.79 -7.41
CA SER A 112 22.68 10.17 -7.87
C SER A 112 22.69 11.33 -8.88
N PRO A 113 22.58 12.59 -8.43
CA PRO A 113 22.37 13.03 -7.04
C PRO A 113 20.89 12.99 -6.61
N LEU A 114 20.63 12.82 -5.32
CA LEU A 114 19.31 13.04 -4.77
C LEU A 114 19.00 14.55 -4.81
N VAL A 115 17.88 14.90 -5.42
CA VAL A 115 17.30 16.25 -5.34
C VAL A 115 16.14 16.18 -4.37
N PRO A 116 16.26 16.74 -3.15
CA PRO A 116 15.17 16.74 -2.18
C PRO A 116 13.91 17.39 -2.73
N LEU A 117 12.75 16.96 -2.22
CA LEU A 117 11.48 17.60 -2.57
C LEU A 117 11.41 19.03 -2.01
N THR A 118 10.83 19.91 -2.79
CA THR A 118 10.42 21.24 -2.30
C THR A 118 9.17 21.13 -1.43
N GLU A 119 8.84 22.16 -0.67
CA GLU A 119 7.59 22.21 0.10
C GLU A 119 6.37 22.06 -0.80
N GLU A 120 6.39 22.67 -1.99
CA GLU A 120 5.32 22.54 -2.98
C GLU A 120 5.17 21.10 -3.50
N GLU A 121 6.27 20.41 -3.80
CA GLU A 121 6.27 19.02 -4.23
C GLU A 121 5.79 18.09 -3.10
N THR A 122 6.18 18.39 -1.87
CA THR A 122 5.73 17.64 -0.69
C THR A 122 4.23 17.80 -0.49
N GLN A 123 3.70 19.02 -0.59
CA GLN A 123 2.25 19.26 -0.51
C GLN A 123 1.51 18.57 -1.67
N TYR A 124 2.08 18.61 -2.88
CA TYR A 124 1.52 17.91 -4.04
C TYR A 124 1.40 16.40 -3.82
N LEU A 125 2.37 15.78 -3.12
CA LEU A 125 2.30 14.36 -2.75
C LEU A 125 1.23 14.11 -1.67
N TYR A 126 1.07 15.01 -0.72
CA TYR A 126 -0.01 14.91 0.28
C TYR A 126 -1.39 15.00 -0.36
N ASP A 127 -1.60 15.93 -1.28
CA ASP A 127 -2.85 16.04 -2.05
C ASP A 127 -3.07 14.78 -2.92
N THR A 128 -1.99 14.18 -3.40
CA THR A 128 -2.05 12.90 -4.14
C THR A 128 -2.43 11.74 -3.23
N ALA A 129 -1.91 11.71 -2.00
CA ALA A 129 -2.30 10.71 -1.00
C ALA A 129 -3.78 10.84 -0.64
N ASP A 130 -4.28 12.07 -0.45
CA ASP A 130 -5.71 12.31 -0.18
C ASP A 130 -6.59 11.74 -1.31
N LEU A 131 -6.24 12.01 -2.57
CA LEU A 131 -6.92 11.41 -3.73
C LEU A 131 -6.87 9.88 -3.75
N MET A 132 -5.74 9.27 -3.34
CA MET A 132 -5.63 7.82 -3.25
C MET A 132 -6.54 7.23 -2.17
N MET A 133 -6.85 7.99 -1.11
CA MET A 133 -7.73 7.56 -0.03
C MET A 133 -9.22 7.68 -0.37
N GLU A 134 -9.59 8.42 -1.42
CA GLU A 134 -10.98 8.47 -1.92
C GLU A 134 -11.45 7.13 -2.50
N TYR A 135 -10.52 6.27 -2.91
CA TYR A 135 -10.84 4.94 -3.44
C TYR A 135 -10.82 3.89 -2.32
N PRO A 136 -11.86 3.08 -2.16
CA PRO A 136 -12.01 2.13 -1.06
C PRO A 136 -11.13 0.88 -1.24
N THR A 137 -9.84 1.05 -1.38
CA THR A 137 -8.88 -0.06 -1.45
C THR A 137 -8.53 -0.56 -0.05
N ILE A 138 -8.31 -1.88 0.05
CA ILE A 138 -7.83 -2.51 1.28
C ILE A 138 -6.30 -2.29 1.36
N PRO A 139 -5.73 -1.88 2.51
CA PRO A 139 -4.29 -1.55 2.61
C PRO A 139 -3.38 -2.80 2.62
N CYS A 140 -3.68 -3.82 1.82
CA CYS A 140 -2.85 -5.01 1.68
C CYS A 140 -1.64 -4.76 0.77
N ASN A 141 -0.44 -5.15 1.24
CA ASN A 141 0.83 -5.02 0.52
C ASN A 141 1.48 -6.37 0.16
N ASP A 142 0.72 -7.47 0.16
CA ASP A 142 1.19 -8.83 -0.19
C ASP A 142 2.37 -9.36 0.65
N CYS A 143 2.53 -8.91 1.88
CA CYS A 143 3.63 -9.37 2.75
C CYS A 143 3.51 -10.83 3.18
N LYS A 144 2.33 -11.45 3.07
CA LYS A 144 2.01 -12.85 3.38
C LYS A 144 2.16 -13.27 4.85
N TYR A 145 2.29 -12.32 5.79
CA TYR A 145 2.40 -12.65 7.22
C TYR A 145 1.12 -13.28 7.78
N CYS A 146 -0.03 -13.06 7.12
CA CYS A 146 -1.29 -13.72 7.44
C CYS A 146 -1.38 -15.18 6.96
N MET A 147 -0.34 -15.68 6.27
CA MET A 147 -0.30 -17.04 5.74
C MET A 147 0.60 -17.95 6.60
N PRO A 148 0.32 -19.28 6.63
CA PRO A 148 -0.77 -19.98 5.98
C PRO A 148 -2.10 -19.80 6.72
N CYS A 149 -3.21 -19.70 5.98
CA CYS A 149 -4.53 -19.78 6.57
C CYS A 149 -4.86 -21.26 6.92
N PRO A 150 -5.35 -21.57 8.16
CA PRO A 150 -5.67 -22.95 8.53
C PRO A 150 -6.81 -23.57 7.72
N TYR A 151 -7.62 -22.74 7.06
CA TYR A 151 -8.71 -23.16 6.17
C TYR A 151 -8.31 -23.13 4.67
N GLY A 152 -7.03 -22.93 4.38
CA GLY A 152 -6.49 -22.98 3.02
C GLY A 152 -6.76 -21.74 2.14
N ILE A 153 -7.34 -20.68 2.70
CA ILE A 153 -7.68 -19.46 1.95
C ILE A 153 -6.42 -18.73 1.50
N ASP A 154 -6.40 -18.23 0.26
CA ASP A 154 -5.34 -17.35 -0.23
C ASP A 154 -5.67 -15.88 0.04
N ILE A 155 -5.51 -15.49 1.31
CA ILE A 155 -5.88 -14.16 1.79
C ILE A 155 -5.27 -13.04 0.93
N PRO A 156 -3.95 -13.01 0.67
CA PRO A 156 -3.35 -11.93 -0.12
C PRO A 156 -3.91 -11.88 -1.54
N ALA A 157 -4.06 -13.02 -2.22
CA ALA A 157 -4.56 -13.04 -3.58
C ALA A 157 -5.97 -12.46 -3.71
N ILE A 158 -6.84 -12.72 -2.72
CA ILE A 158 -8.20 -12.18 -2.66
C ILE A 158 -8.17 -10.66 -2.50
N LEU A 159 -7.41 -10.15 -1.53
CA LEU A 159 -7.35 -8.71 -1.23
C LEU A 159 -6.73 -7.91 -2.39
N ILE A 160 -5.68 -8.47 -3.01
CA ILE A 160 -5.02 -7.84 -4.17
C ILE A 160 -5.93 -7.84 -5.39
N HIS A 161 -6.64 -8.95 -5.66
CA HIS A 161 -7.60 -8.99 -6.75
C HIS A 161 -8.68 -7.92 -6.58
N TYR A 162 -9.24 -7.79 -5.37
CA TYR A 162 -10.22 -6.75 -5.06
C TYR A 162 -9.66 -5.35 -5.35
N ASN A 163 -8.48 -5.04 -4.81
CA ASN A 163 -7.81 -3.74 -5.02
C ASN A 163 -7.55 -3.45 -6.50
N LYS A 164 -7.11 -4.46 -7.25
CA LYS A 164 -6.92 -4.35 -8.69
C LYS A 164 -8.23 -3.96 -9.39
N CYS A 165 -9.31 -4.64 -9.05
CA CYS A 165 -10.63 -4.35 -9.63
C CYS A 165 -11.14 -2.95 -9.26
N VAL A 166 -10.89 -2.48 -8.04
CA VAL A 166 -11.18 -1.09 -7.63
C VAL A 166 -10.42 -0.10 -8.51
N ASN A 167 -9.10 -0.30 -8.65
CA ASN A 167 -8.24 0.58 -9.44
C ASN A 167 -8.61 0.61 -10.93
N GLU A 168 -9.13 -0.49 -11.47
CA GLU A 168 -9.57 -0.63 -12.86
C GLU A 168 -11.03 -0.21 -13.09
N GLY A 169 -11.75 0.25 -12.06
CA GLY A 169 -13.18 0.56 -12.13
C GLY A 169 -14.07 -0.66 -12.39
N ASN A 170 -13.63 -1.84 -11.98
CA ASN A 170 -14.33 -3.12 -12.14
C ASN A 170 -15.08 -3.57 -10.87
N VAL A 171 -15.39 -2.65 -9.96
CA VAL A 171 -16.23 -2.87 -8.78
C VAL A 171 -17.48 -2.02 -8.93
N PRO A 172 -18.56 -2.54 -9.57
CA PRO A 172 -19.79 -1.78 -9.74
C PRO A 172 -20.51 -1.62 -8.39
N GLU A 173 -21.19 -0.48 -8.22
CA GLU A 173 -21.97 -0.17 -7.01
C GLU A 173 -23.45 -0.58 -7.17
N SER A 174 -23.92 -0.65 -8.43
CA SER A 174 -25.31 -0.96 -8.75
C SER A 174 -25.41 -1.72 -10.06
N SER A 175 -26.45 -2.57 -10.15
CA SER A 175 -26.82 -3.24 -11.41
C SER A 175 -27.30 -2.27 -12.51
N GLN A 176 -27.55 -1.01 -12.15
CA GLN A 176 -27.93 0.07 -13.07
C GLN A 176 -26.73 0.82 -13.67
N ASP A 177 -25.52 0.53 -13.22
CA ASP A 177 -24.31 1.18 -13.73
C ASP A 177 -24.14 0.88 -15.23
N GLU A 178 -23.79 1.89 -16.01
CA GLU A 178 -23.62 1.76 -17.46
C GLU A 178 -22.64 0.64 -17.84
N ASN A 179 -21.57 0.47 -17.05
CA ASN A 179 -20.53 -0.53 -17.25
C ASN A 179 -20.75 -1.83 -16.45
N TYR A 180 -21.90 -2.01 -15.80
CA TYR A 180 -22.15 -3.13 -14.87
C TYR A 180 -21.74 -4.49 -15.43
N ARG A 181 -22.24 -4.84 -16.61
CA ARG A 181 -21.96 -6.16 -17.23
C ARG A 181 -20.48 -6.40 -17.49
N LYS A 182 -19.77 -5.37 -17.93
CA LYS A 182 -18.33 -5.42 -18.20
C LYS A 182 -17.55 -5.58 -16.91
N ALA A 183 -17.82 -4.73 -15.92
CA ALA A 183 -17.18 -4.72 -14.61
C ALA A 183 -17.43 -6.04 -13.85
N ARG A 184 -18.68 -6.49 -13.79
CA ARG A 184 -19.08 -7.79 -13.22
C ARG A 184 -18.30 -8.95 -13.82
N ARG A 185 -18.24 -9.03 -15.15
CA ARG A 185 -17.51 -10.09 -15.85
C ARG A 185 -16.00 -10.01 -15.56
N ALA A 186 -15.42 -8.82 -15.60
CA ALA A 186 -14.00 -8.62 -15.32
C ALA A 186 -13.66 -9.06 -13.90
N PHE A 187 -14.48 -8.67 -12.92
CA PHE A 187 -14.31 -9.07 -11.53
C PHE A 187 -14.38 -10.58 -11.35
N LEU A 188 -15.47 -11.22 -11.75
CA LEU A 188 -15.70 -12.66 -11.51
C LEU A 188 -14.70 -13.56 -12.24
N VAL A 189 -14.41 -13.27 -13.52
CA VAL A 189 -13.41 -14.02 -14.29
C VAL A 189 -12.01 -13.83 -13.72
N GLY A 190 -11.67 -12.60 -13.30
CA GLY A 190 -10.41 -12.30 -12.65
C GLY A 190 -10.27 -13.01 -11.30
N TYR A 191 -11.34 -13.03 -10.51
CA TYR A 191 -11.37 -13.71 -9.20
C TYR A 191 -11.11 -15.21 -9.35
N ASP A 192 -11.83 -15.89 -10.24
CA ASP A 192 -11.64 -17.33 -10.48
C ASP A 192 -10.25 -17.68 -11.04
N ARG A 193 -9.61 -16.75 -11.77
CA ARG A 193 -8.25 -16.94 -12.29
C ARG A 193 -7.18 -16.69 -11.23
N SER A 194 -7.38 -15.69 -10.37
CA SER A 194 -6.41 -15.29 -9.35
C SER A 194 -6.47 -16.18 -8.11
N VAL A 195 -7.67 -16.71 -7.79
CA VAL A 195 -7.92 -17.47 -6.56
C VAL A 195 -8.64 -18.77 -6.89
N PRO A 196 -7.96 -19.93 -6.81
CA PRO A 196 -8.60 -21.22 -6.98
C PRO A 196 -9.82 -21.41 -6.06
N LYS A 197 -10.88 -22.06 -6.53
CA LYS A 197 -12.16 -22.18 -5.80
C LYS A 197 -12.04 -22.65 -4.35
N LEU A 198 -11.17 -23.62 -4.09
CA LEU A 198 -10.93 -24.15 -2.74
C LEU A 198 -10.12 -23.19 -1.84
N ARG A 199 -9.77 -22.00 -2.34
CA ARG A 199 -8.97 -21.00 -1.63
C ARG A 199 -9.65 -19.64 -1.58
N GLN A 200 -10.92 -19.58 -1.99
CA GLN A 200 -11.73 -18.36 -2.05
C GLN A 200 -12.25 -17.94 -0.66
N ALA A 201 -12.83 -16.74 -0.60
CA ALA A 201 -13.22 -16.09 0.65
C ALA A 201 -14.40 -16.77 1.36
N ASP A 202 -15.25 -17.51 0.63
CA ASP A 202 -16.39 -18.28 1.14
C ASP A 202 -15.99 -19.35 2.19
N HIS A 203 -14.74 -19.77 2.20
CA HIS A 203 -14.22 -20.70 3.21
C HIS A 203 -13.82 -20.01 4.53
N CYS A 204 -13.97 -18.68 4.65
CA CYS A 204 -13.58 -17.97 5.86
C CYS A 204 -14.58 -18.20 7.00
N THR A 205 -14.09 -18.80 8.09
CA THR A 205 -14.90 -19.07 9.30
C THR A 205 -14.88 -17.92 10.32
N GLY A 206 -14.15 -16.82 10.04
CA GLY A 206 -14.01 -15.72 10.98
C GLY A 206 -13.13 -16.03 12.21
N CYS A 207 -12.27 -17.03 12.17
CA CYS A 207 -11.44 -17.45 13.31
C CYS A 207 -10.42 -16.41 13.79
N ASN A 208 -10.18 -15.37 13.02
CA ASN A 208 -9.32 -14.21 13.29
C ASN A 208 -7.85 -14.54 13.62
N GLN A 209 -7.33 -15.70 13.22
CA GLN A 209 -5.91 -16.04 13.44
C GLN A 209 -4.95 -15.23 12.56
N CYS A 210 -5.44 -14.66 11.45
CA CYS A 210 -4.64 -13.93 10.48
C CYS A 210 -4.41 -12.46 10.85
N SER A 211 -5.41 -11.77 11.46
CA SER A 211 -5.35 -10.32 11.72
C SER A 211 -4.21 -9.89 12.66
N PRO A 212 -3.87 -10.64 13.74
CA PRO A 212 -2.74 -10.26 14.60
C PRO A 212 -1.39 -10.23 13.90
N HIS A 213 -1.25 -10.95 12.79
CA HIS A 213 -0.02 -10.99 12.00
C HIS A 213 0.04 -9.91 10.91
N CYS A 214 -1.06 -9.15 10.72
CA CYS A 214 -1.11 -8.15 9.66
C CYS A 214 -0.42 -6.85 10.09
N PRO A 215 0.72 -6.45 9.46
CA PRO A 215 1.40 -5.21 9.80
C PRO A 215 0.62 -3.96 9.37
N GLN A 216 -0.42 -4.12 8.54
CA GLN A 216 -1.31 -3.04 8.13
C GLN A 216 -2.60 -2.99 8.98
N THR A 217 -2.69 -3.78 10.03
CA THR A 217 -3.84 -3.84 10.96
C THR A 217 -5.19 -4.06 10.27
N ILE A 218 -5.20 -4.77 9.14
CA ILE A 218 -6.42 -5.11 8.40
C ILE A 218 -7.27 -6.07 9.24
N ASP A 219 -8.55 -5.77 9.40
CA ASP A 219 -9.53 -6.75 9.89
C ASP A 219 -9.83 -7.75 8.75
N ILE A 220 -8.93 -8.72 8.61
CA ILE A 220 -8.95 -9.65 7.48
C ILE A 220 -10.26 -10.43 7.37
N PRO A 221 -10.81 -11.03 8.45
CA PRO A 221 -12.09 -11.73 8.36
C PRO A 221 -13.23 -10.85 7.85
N LYS A 222 -13.32 -9.62 8.35
CA LYS A 222 -14.33 -8.65 7.91
C LYS A 222 -14.21 -8.34 6.41
N GLU A 223 -12.99 -8.11 5.92
CA GLU A 223 -12.76 -7.84 4.50
C GLU A 223 -13.05 -9.07 3.62
N LEU A 224 -12.68 -10.28 4.06
CA LEU A 224 -13.00 -11.51 3.33
C LEU A 224 -14.52 -11.73 3.23
N HIS A 225 -15.26 -11.56 4.32
CA HIS A 225 -16.72 -11.67 4.29
C HIS A 225 -17.38 -10.59 3.43
N ARG A 226 -16.84 -9.36 3.43
CA ARG A 226 -17.32 -8.29 2.56
C ARG A 226 -17.13 -8.64 1.09
N ILE A 227 -15.95 -9.15 0.73
CA ILE A 227 -15.63 -9.56 -0.65
C ILE A 227 -16.48 -10.77 -1.06
N ASP A 228 -16.64 -11.76 -0.20
CA ASP A 228 -17.48 -12.92 -0.47
C ASP A 228 -18.93 -12.53 -0.73
N LYS A 229 -19.51 -11.71 0.12
CA LYS A 229 -20.85 -11.16 -0.08
C LYS A 229 -20.97 -10.43 -1.43
N PHE A 230 -19.96 -9.62 -1.78
CA PHE A 230 -19.94 -8.93 -3.05
C PHE A 230 -19.85 -9.89 -4.24
N VAL A 231 -19.03 -10.93 -4.16
CA VAL A 231 -18.93 -11.99 -5.17
C VAL A 231 -20.29 -12.68 -5.38
N GLU A 232 -20.99 -13.01 -4.28
CA GLU A 232 -22.32 -13.64 -4.35
C GLU A 232 -23.37 -12.69 -4.96
N GLN A 233 -23.34 -11.40 -4.59
CA GLN A 233 -24.23 -10.41 -5.20
C GLN A 233 -24.00 -10.27 -6.72
N LEU A 234 -22.71 -10.28 -7.14
CA LEU A 234 -22.37 -10.27 -8.57
C LEU A 234 -22.84 -11.54 -9.29
N LYS A 235 -22.70 -12.72 -8.66
CA LYS A 235 -23.19 -13.98 -9.26
C LYS A 235 -24.71 -14.00 -9.43
N GLN A 236 -25.42 -13.50 -8.43
CA GLN A 236 -26.88 -13.48 -8.38
C GLN A 236 -27.50 -12.27 -9.09
N GLU A 237 -26.68 -11.31 -9.57
CA GLU A 237 -27.12 -10.04 -10.16
C GLU A 237 -28.08 -9.23 -9.25
N THR A 238 -27.77 -9.22 -7.93
CA THR A 238 -28.58 -8.57 -6.88
C THR A 238 -27.93 -7.32 -6.28
N LEU A 239 -27.03 -6.67 -7.01
CA LEU A 239 -26.36 -5.44 -6.60
C LEU A 239 -27.28 -4.23 -6.73
#